data_74063beffe3030eb22ae87226728d57e
#
_entry.id   74063beffe3030eb22ae87226728d57e
#
_cell.length_a   1.000
_cell.length_b   1.000
_cell.length_c   1.000
_cell.angle_alpha   90.00
_cell.angle_beta   90.00
_cell.angle_gamma   90.00
#
_symmetry.space_group_name_H-M   'P 1'
#
loop_
_entity.id
_entity.type
_entity.pdbx_description
1 polymer ?
#
loop_
_entity_poly.entity_id
_entity_poly.type
_entity_poly.pdbx_seq_one_letter_code
_entity_poly.pdbx_strand_id
1 'polypeptide(L)' 'SAKTIVPDKQGRFTIPADYLKHASIGDTVYLLGNDNKIEIWSEEDYINMFGDEPVTPDMYPQIPY' A
#
# COMPACT_ATOMS: atom_id res chain seq x y z
N SER A 1 4.80 -9.52 4.71
CA SER A 1 3.94 -9.81 3.57
C SER A 1 2.94 -8.66 3.33
N ALA A 2 2.42 -8.61 2.14
CA ALA A 2 1.41 -7.61 1.78
C ALA A 2 0.01 -8.16 2.05
N LYS A 3 -0.92 -7.27 2.36
CA LYS A 3 -2.34 -7.58 2.39
C LYS A 3 -2.98 -6.99 1.14
N THR A 4 -3.81 -7.77 0.47
CA THR A 4 -4.47 -7.34 -0.76
C THR A 4 -5.90 -6.90 -0.45
N ILE A 5 -6.28 -5.76 -1.01
CA ILE A 5 -7.63 -5.21 -0.90
C ILE A 5 -8.18 -5.03 -2.31
N VAL A 6 -9.45 -5.42 -2.49
CA VAL A 6 -10.17 -5.16 -3.73
C VAL A 6 -11.17 -4.05 -3.45
N PRO A 7 -11.01 -2.86 -4.03
CA PRO A 7 -11.98 -1.78 -3.89
C PRO A 7 -13.35 -2.18 -4.42
N ASP A 8 -14.40 -1.55 -3.91
CA ASP A 8 -15.75 -1.75 -4.42
C ASP A 8 -15.91 -1.10 -5.80
N LYS A 9 -17.10 -1.21 -6.39
CA LYS A 9 -17.36 -0.68 -7.74
C LYS A 9 -17.21 0.82 -7.85
N GLN A 10 -17.25 1.52 -6.72
CA GLN A 10 -17.11 2.98 -6.66
C GLN A 10 -15.70 3.40 -6.27
N GLY A 11 -14.78 2.45 -6.16
CA GLY A 11 -13.38 2.73 -5.83
C GLY A 11 -13.12 2.92 -4.34
N ARG A 12 -14.06 2.56 -3.47
CA ARG A 12 -13.90 2.70 -2.02
C ARG A 12 -13.38 1.41 -1.41
N PHE A 13 -12.57 1.55 -0.38
CA PHE A 13 -12.05 0.42 0.37
C PHE A 13 -11.81 0.84 1.82
N THR A 14 -11.70 -0.17 2.69
CA THR A 14 -11.41 0.05 4.10
C THR A 14 -10.03 -0.51 4.41
N ILE A 15 -9.21 0.27 5.09
CA ILE A 15 -7.91 -0.19 5.56
C ILE A 15 -8.14 -1.11 6.76
N PRO A 16 -7.58 -2.34 6.74
CA PRO A 16 -7.73 -3.26 7.87
C PRO A 16 -7.25 -2.66 9.19
N ALA A 17 -7.95 -3.01 10.27
CA ALA A 17 -7.71 -2.40 11.58
C ALA A 17 -6.28 -2.60 12.09
N ASP A 18 -5.65 -3.73 11.80
CA ASP A 18 -4.28 -3.98 12.18
C ASP A 18 -3.30 -3.03 11.51
N TYR A 19 -3.58 -2.61 10.27
CA TYR A 19 -2.76 -1.61 9.58
C TYR A 19 -3.04 -0.20 10.08
N LEU A 20 -4.28 0.08 10.51
CA LEU A 20 -4.59 1.39 11.09
C LEU A 20 -3.80 1.63 12.38
N LYS A 21 -3.46 0.59 13.11
CA LYS A 21 -2.60 0.72 14.29
C LYS A 21 -1.19 1.16 13.94
N HIS A 22 -0.72 0.82 12.74
CA HIS A 22 0.58 1.25 12.25
C HIS A 22 0.55 2.67 11.69
N ALA A 23 -0.64 3.23 11.47
CA ALA A 23 -0.80 4.58 10.95
C ALA A 23 -0.80 5.65 12.06
N SER A 24 -0.34 5.31 13.26
CA SER A 24 -0.14 6.29 14.33
C SER A 24 1.05 7.20 13.97
N ILE A 25 1.20 8.27 14.75
CA ILE A 25 2.26 9.26 14.48
C ILE A 25 3.62 8.58 14.46
N GLY A 26 4.33 8.73 13.35
CA GLY A 26 5.66 8.16 13.16
C GLY A 26 5.70 6.82 12.46
N ASP A 27 4.54 6.18 12.27
CA ASP A 27 4.48 4.92 11.54
C ASP A 27 4.15 5.17 10.07
N THR A 28 4.63 4.28 9.22
CA THR A 28 4.43 4.37 7.78
C THR A 28 3.87 3.05 7.25
N VAL A 29 2.89 3.15 6.36
CA VAL A 29 2.45 2.03 5.55
C VAL A 29 2.52 2.44 4.08
N TYR A 30 2.71 1.46 3.22
CA TYR A 30 2.77 1.70 1.76
C TYR A 30 1.54 1.11 1.10
N LEU A 31 0.90 1.91 0.26
CA LEU A 31 -0.23 1.47 -0.56
C LEU A 31 0.24 1.41 -2.00
N LEU A 32 0.21 0.22 -2.57
CA LEU A 32 0.67 0.01 -3.94
C LEU A 32 -0.49 -0.48 -4.80
N GLY A 33 -0.80 0.25 -5.86
CA GLY A 33 -1.81 -0.16 -6.83
C GLY A 33 -1.26 -1.24 -7.74
N ASN A 34 -2.01 -2.31 -7.93
CA ASN A 34 -1.64 -3.41 -8.78
C ASN A 34 -2.90 -3.94 -9.47
N ASP A 35 -3.09 -3.60 -10.74
CA ASP A 35 -4.26 -3.94 -11.51
C ASP A 35 -5.52 -3.35 -10.85
N ASN A 36 -6.51 -4.15 -10.49
CA ASN A 36 -7.73 -3.70 -9.81
C ASN A 36 -7.64 -3.84 -8.29
N LYS A 37 -6.45 -4.03 -7.77
CA LYS A 37 -6.21 -4.32 -6.37
C LYS A 37 -5.28 -3.29 -5.75
N ILE A 38 -5.35 -3.19 -4.43
CA ILE A 38 -4.41 -2.38 -3.65
C ILE A 38 -3.69 -3.32 -2.69
N GLU A 39 -2.37 -3.24 -2.68
CA GLU A 39 -1.57 -3.95 -1.70
C GLU A 39 -1.18 -2.98 -0.59
N ILE A 40 -1.36 -3.42 0.66
CA ILE A 40 -0.91 -2.66 1.83
C ILE A 40 0.30 -3.38 2.41
N TRP A 41 1.37 -2.62 2.57
CA TRP A 41 2.62 -3.10 3.14
C TRP A 41 2.95 -2.32 4.39
N SER A 42 3.39 -3.01 5.45
CA SER A 42 4.07 -2.34 6.54
C SER A 42 5.41 -1.81 6.02
N GLU A 43 5.96 -0.80 6.69
CA GLU A 43 7.27 -0.26 6.32
C GLU A 43 8.33 -1.36 6.38
N GLU A 44 8.32 -2.16 7.42
CA GLU A 44 9.29 -3.24 7.57
C GLU A 44 9.23 -4.23 6.41
N ASP A 45 8.02 -4.69 6.07
CA ASP A 45 7.86 -5.66 5.00
C ASP A 45 8.20 -5.05 3.63
N TYR A 46 7.85 -3.79 3.44
CA TYR A 46 8.18 -3.08 2.21
C TYR A 46 9.70 -2.99 2.02
N ILE A 47 10.42 -2.56 3.05
CA ILE A 47 11.87 -2.44 3.00
C ILE A 47 12.51 -3.80 2.77
N ASN A 48 12.03 -4.84 3.43
CA ASN A 48 12.56 -6.19 3.27
C ASN A 48 12.37 -6.70 1.82
N MET A 49 11.30 -6.33 1.18
CA MET A 49 11.00 -6.80 -0.18
C MET A 49 11.68 -5.94 -1.25
N PHE A 50 11.64 -4.62 -1.10
CA PHE A 50 12.06 -3.68 -2.15
C PHE A 50 13.32 -2.89 -1.81
N GLY A 51 13.81 -3.02 -0.59
CA GLY A 51 14.93 -2.23 -0.10
C GLY A 51 14.48 -0.84 0.32
N ASP A 52 15.45 0.02 0.59
CA ASP A 52 15.22 1.35 1.14
C ASP A 52 15.06 2.41 0.05
N GLU A 53 14.69 2.01 -1.15
CA GLU A 53 14.52 2.91 -2.27
C GLU A 53 13.07 3.37 -2.36
N PRO A 54 12.83 4.66 -2.66
CA PRO A 54 11.47 5.13 -2.85
C PRO A 54 10.82 4.49 -4.07
N VAL A 55 9.51 4.26 -4.00
CA VAL A 55 8.74 3.81 -5.14
C VAL A 55 8.72 4.93 -6.18
N THR A 56 9.02 4.58 -7.44
CA THR A 56 9.02 5.53 -8.54
C THR A 56 7.91 5.17 -9.53
N PRO A 57 7.52 6.10 -10.41
CA PRO A 57 6.54 5.80 -11.46
C PRO A 57 6.96 4.66 -12.39
N ASP A 58 8.25 4.41 -12.51
CA ASP A 58 8.76 3.30 -13.33
C ASP A 58 8.48 1.94 -12.72
N MET A 59 8.30 1.88 -11.40
CA MET A 59 8.05 0.64 -10.66
C MET A 59 6.56 0.33 -10.58
N TYR A 60 5.71 1.35 -10.55
CA TYR A 60 4.27 1.19 -10.39
C TYR A 60 3.54 2.17 -11.29
N PRO A 61 2.43 1.74 -11.94
CA PRO A 61 1.61 2.66 -12.70
C PRO A 61 1.05 3.75 -11.80
N GLN A 62 1.05 4.97 -12.30
CA GLN A 62 0.40 6.08 -11.59
C GLN A 62 -1.09 6.07 -11.90
N ILE A 63 -1.88 6.42 -10.89
CA ILE A 63 -3.31 6.60 -11.07
C ILE A 63 -3.52 8.04 -11.53
N PRO A 64 -4.06 8.27 -12.73
CA PRO A 64 -4.33 9.64 -13.18
C PRO A 64 -5.48 10.24 -12.39
N TYR A 65 -5.37 11.50 -12.11
CA TYR A 65 -6.44 12.26 -11.49
C TYR A 65 -7.33 12.86 -12.56
#